data_3bcd1ec5e67e74fae23ecf3b56dde8cc
#
_entry.id   3bcd1ec5e67e74fae23ecf3b56dde8cc
#
_cell.length_a   1.000
_cell.length_b   1.000
_cell.length_c   1.000
_cell.angle_alpha   90.00
_cell.angle_beta   90.00
_cell.angle_gamma   90.00
#
_symmetry.space_group_name_H-M   'P 1'
#
loop_
_entity.id
_entity.type
_entity.pdbx_description
1 polymer ?
#
loop_
_entity_poly.entity_id
_entity_poly.type
_entity_poly.pdbx_seq_one_letter_code
_entity_poly.pdbx_strand_id
1 'polypeptide(L)'
;MLGQMIAYIRKEKKLTKAGIARGTNINTGHLTHIEKGERNPSHKVLKNMCKTMGIPYRPLMYTYDKELTEEQLAYKVVTHIPYDKIPTFDLLGGLIDCPTTVSGASIAVKINDTSMEPKLKKDTYAYIEFNTPLDNRDIGLFSYNNKLLIRKFIIRKDGVVLRAEDKEIPDICLDPKEEFYIVGKVVGLSLIHISEPTRPISIS
;
A
#
# COMPACT_ATOMS: atom_id res chain seq x y z
N MET A 1 20.01 11.10 -2.45
CA MET A 1 19.32 10.04 -3.15
C MET A 1 17.81 10.06 -3.05
N LEU A 2 17.18 9.88 -1.90
CA LEU A 2 15.72 10.02 -1.73
C LEU A 2 15.19 11.34 -2.34
N GLY A 3 15.88 12.44 -2.08
CA GLY A 3 15.51 13.74 -2.64
C GLY A 3 15.49 13.79 -4.16
N GLN A 4 16.48 13.18 -4.81
CA GLN A 4 16.56 13.09 -6.27
C GLN A 4 15.42 12.24 -6.84
N MET A 5 15.04 11.14 -6.16
CA MET A 5 13.87 10.34 -6.52
C MET A 5 12.58 11.16 -6.44
N ILE A 6 12.38 11.88 -5.35
CA ILE A 6 11.22 12.76 -5.18
C ILE A 6 11.16 13.80 -6.32
N ALA A 7 12.29 14.43 -6.63
CA ALA A 7 12.38 15.42 -7.71
C ALA A 7 12.08 14.80 -9.09
N TYR A 8 12.60 13.61 -9.35
CA TYR A 8 12.37 12.87 -10.58
C TYR A 8 10.88 12.52 -10.74
N ILE A 9 10.28 11.89 -9.73
CA ILE A 9 8.87 11.48 -9.74
C ILE A 9 7.96 12.70 -9.94
N ARG A 10 8.25 13.80 -9.23
CA ARG A 10 7.49 15.04 -9.39
C ARG A 10 7.51 15.56 -10.84
N LYS A 11 8.70 15.57 -11.47
CA LYS A 11 8.87 16.03 -12.84
C LYS A 11 8.14 15.13 -13.84
N GLU A 12 8.28 13.81 -13.71
CA GLU A 12 7.57 12.83 -14.54
C GLU A 12 6.06 13.00 -14.48
N LYS A 13 5.53 13.27 -13.29
CA LYS A 13 4.12 13.56 -13.09
C LYS A 13 3.71 15.00 -13.47
N LYS A 14 4.62 15.79 -13.99
CA LYS A 14 4.39 17.21 -14.38
C LYS A 14 3.83 18.07 -13.24
N LEU A 15 4.19 17.71 -11.99
CA LEU A 15 3.75 18.43 -10.80
C LEU A 15 4.69 19.60 -10.49
N THR A 16 4.11 20.72 -10.06
CA THR A 16 4.89 21.89 -9.66
C THR A 16 5.38 21.74 -8.21
N LYS A 17 6.50 22.37 -7.87
CA LYS A 17 6.97 22.44 -6.48
C LYS A 17 5.92 23.06 -5.56
N ALA A 18 5.24 24.09 -6.03
CA ALA A 18 4.18 24.74 -5.26
C ALA A 18 2.99 23.80 -5.00
N GLY A 19 2.62 22.96 -5.98
CA GLY A 19 1.57 21.95 -5.82
C GLY A 19 1.91 20.92 -4.76
N ILE A 20 3.15 20.36 -4.80
CA ILE A 20 3.61 19.41 -3.78
C ILE A 20 3.70 20.09 -2.41
N ALA A 21 4.30 21.27 -2.32
CA ALA A 21 4.47 21.99 -1.07
C ALA A 21 3.11 22.26 -0.39
N ARG A 22 2.09 22.67 -1.16
CA ARG A 22 0.72 22.88 -0.67
C ARG A 22 0.09 21.58 -0.16
N GLY A 23 0.17 20.48 -0.94
CA GLY A 23 -0.42 19.19 -0.56
C GLY A 23 0.26 18.53 0.63
N THR A 24 1.52 18.91 0.92
CA THR A 24 2.31 18.37 2.04
C THR A 24 2.37 19.29 3.25
N ASN A 25 1.79 20.49 3.14
CA ASN A 25 1.84 21.52 4.18
C ASN A 25 3.28 21.92 4.57
N ILE A 26 4.15 22.07 3.58
CA ILE A 26 5.50 22.61 3.73
C ILE A 26 5.69 23.78 2.76
N ASN A 27 6.73 24.60 2.95
CA ASN A 27 7.06 25.64 1.99
C ASN A 27 7.92 25.08 0.83
N THR A 28 7.96 25.81 -0.28
CA THR A 28 8.72 25.42 -1.48
C THR A 28 10.23 25.39 -1.26
N GLY A 29 10.74 26.21 -0.36
CA GLY A 29 12.16 26.20 0.05
C GLY A 29 12.50 24.88 0.75
N HIS A 30 11.66 24.43 1.69
CA HIS A 30 11.84 23.15 2.38
C HIS A 30 11.80 21.98 1.38
N LEU A 31 10.86 21.99 0.44
CA LEU A 31 10.82 20.98 -0.62
C LEU A 31 12.11 21.00 -1.48
N THR A 32 12.62 22.18 -1.78
CA THR A 32 13.87 22.32 -2.55
C THR A 32 15.06 21.71 -1.82
N HIS A 33 15.18 21.93 -0.49
CA HIS A 33 16.23 21.32 0.33
C HIS A 33 16.08 19.79 0.39
N ILE A 34 14.85 19.28 0.45
CA ILE A 34 14.59 17.82 0.38
C ILE A 34 15.01 17.27 -0.98
N GLU A 35 14.61 17.89 -2.09
CA GLU A 35 14.92 17.42 -3.45
C GLU A 35 16.43 17.45 -3.74
N LYS A 36 17.18 18.37 -3.13
CA LYS A 36 18.64 18.42 -3.20
C LYS A 36 19.35 17.41 -2.29
N GLY A 37 18.61 16.75 -1.38
CA GLY A 37 19.20 15.86 -0.38
C GLY A 37 19.87 16.58 0.80
N GLU A 38 19.67 17.89 0.92
CA GLU A 38 20.21 18.71 2.01
C GLU A 38 19.42 18.51 3.32
N ARG A 39 18.21 17.99 3.22
CA ARG A 39 17.32 17.66 4.35
C ARG A 39 16.52 16.41 4.06
N ASN A 40 16.39 15.54 5.06
CA ASN A 40 15.48 14.43 5.02
C ASN A 40 14.06 14.86 5.46
N PRO A 41 13.00 14.47 4.73
CA PRO A 41 11.64 14.71 5.17
C PRO A 41 11.31 13.84 6.40
N SER A 42 10.45 14.29 7.30
CA SER A 42 9.88 13.37 8.30
C SER A 42 8.97 12.33 7.62
N HIS A 43 8.73 11.17 8.26
CA HIS A 43 7.81 10.14 7.74
C HIS A 43 6.43 10.72 7.39
N LYS A 44 5.90 11.62 8.22
CA LYS A 44 4.63 12.31 7.97
C LYS A 44 4.68 13.14 6.68
N VAL A 45 5.77 13.89 6.48
CA VAL A 45 5.96 14.71 5.27
C VAL A 45 6.12 13.82 4.05
N LEU A 46 6.92 12.76 4.14
CA LEU A 46 7.14 11.80 3.05
C LEU A 46 5.83 11.10 2.65
N LYS A 47 5.03 10.67 3.63
CA LYS A 47 3.70 10.06 3.39
C LYS A 47 2.75 11.03 2.67
N ASN A 48 2.72 12.29 3.10
CA ASN A 48 1.90 13.32 2.44
C ASN A 48 2.42 13.64 1.03
N MET A 49 3.74 13.63 0.80
CA MET A 49 4.32 13.76 -0.55
C MET A 49 3.85 12.63 -1.46
N CYS A 50 3.94 11.39 -1.00
CA CYS A 50 3.47 10.23 -1.75
C CYS A 50 1.99 10.36 -2.09
N LYS A 51 1.16 10.74 -1.12
CA LYS A 51 -0.27 11.01 -1.34
C LYS A 51 -0.51 12.08 -2.39
N THR A 52 0.19 13.21 -2.30
CA THR A 52 0.06 14.34 -3.24
C THR A 52 0.55 13.97 -4.64
N MET A 53 1.57 13.13 -4.73
CA MET A 53 2.10 12.64 -6.00
C MET A 53 1.33 11.43 -6.55
N GLY A 54 0.39 10.85 -5.79
CA GLY A 54 -0.34 9.64 -6.17
C GLY A 54 0.58 8.44 -6.37
N ILE A 55 1.52 8.21 -5.45
CA ILE A 55 2.46 7.08 -5.49
C ILE A 55 2.43 6.29 -4.20
N PRO A 56 2.76 4.99 -4.24
CA PRO A 56 2.85 4.19 -3.03
C PRO A 56 3.97 4.72 -2.11
N TYR A 57 3.69 4.74 -0.82
CA TYR A 57 4.62 5.24 0.20
C TYR A 57 5.81 4.30 0.44
N ARG A 58 5.56 2.99 0.42
CA ARG A 58 6.54 1.99 0.82
C ARG A 58 7.86 2.01 0.04
N PRO A 59 7.89 2.11 -1.29
CA PRO A 59 9.15 2.15 -2.02
C PRO A 59 10.05 3.32 -1.61
N LEU A 60 9.45 4.49 -1.38
CA LEU A 60 10.20 5.65 -0.90
C LEU A 60 10.61 5.53 0.57
N MET A 61 9.75 4.95 1.41
CA MET A 61 10.07 4.69 2.81
C MET A 61 11.23 3.69 2.93
N TYR A 62 11.23 2.65 2.12
CA TYR A 62 12.31 1.67 2.10
C TYR A 62 13.66 2.32 1.74
N THR A 63 13.66 3.24 0.78
CA THR A 63 14.84 4.05 0.43
C THR A 63 15.26 4.98 1.57
N TYR A 64 14.28 5.52 2.30
CA TYR A 64 14.52 6.40 3.44
C TYR A 64 15.16 5.67 4.63
N ASP A 65 14.64 4.50 5.00
CA ASP A 65 15.05 3.78 6.20
C ASP A 65 16.39 3.05 6.07
N LYS A 66 16.78 2.69 4.85
CA LYS A 66 17.98 1.85 4.64
C LYS A 66 19.24 2.61 4.27
N GLU A 67 19.31 3.94 4.27
CA GLU A 67 20.53 4.63 3.75
C GLU A 67 21.11 3.83 2.55
N LEU A 68 20.28 3.50 1.58
CA LEU A 68 20.58 2.44 0.63
C LEU A 68 21.82 2.76 -0.18
N THR A 69 22.87 2.01 0.09
CA THR A 69 23.95 1.78 -0.85
C THR A 69 23.49 0.91 -2.06
N GLU A 70 22.41 0.17 -1.93
CA GLU A 70 21.73 -0.59 -2.99
C GLU A 70 20.61 0.21 -3.68
N GLU A 71 20.90 1.39 -3.93
CA GLU A 71 20.12 2.47 -4.51
C GLU A 71 19.39 2.10 -5.78
N GLN A 72 20.04 1.26 -6.55
CA GLN A 72 19.57 0.94 -7.88
C GLN A 72 18.32 0.05 -7.90
N LEU A 73 18.13 -0.79 -6.87
CA LEU A 73 16.99 -1.69 -6.87
C LEU A 73 15.70 -0.96 -6.50
N ALA A 74 15.73 -0.16 -5.43
CA ALA A 74 14.58 0.64 -5.03
C ALA A 74 14.27 1.74 -6.06
N TYR A 75 15.30 2.35 -6.64
CA TYR A 75 15.14 3.32 -7.73
C TYR A 75 14.50 2.66 -8.96
N LYS A 76 14.96 1.48 -9.37
CA LYS A 76 14.34 0.72 -10.46
C LYS A 76 12.88 0.38 -10.19
N VAL A 77 12.56 -0.07 -8.98
CA VAL A 77 11.18 -0.38 -8.59
C VAL A 77 10.30 0.86 -8.71
N VAL A 78 10.74 2.00 -8.17
CA VAL A 78 9.93 3.23 -8.20
C VAL A 78 9.82 3.83 -9.60
N THR A 79 10.87 3.72 -10.43
CA THR A 79 10.90 4.34 -11.76
C THR A 79 10.30 3.47 -12.85
N HIS A 80 10.25 2.15 -12.67
CA HIS A 80 9.71 1.21 -13.67
C HIS A 80 8.27 0.76 -13.38
N ILE A 81 7.78 0.92 -12.14
CA ILE A 81 6.36 0.73 -11.86
C ILE A 81 5.60 1.99 -12.28
N PRO A 82 4.64 1.91 -13.19
CA PRO A 82 3.75 3.03 -13.51
C PRO A 82 3.11 3.56 -12.23
N TYR A 83 2.99 4.88 -12.10
CA TYR A 83 2.54 5.52 -10.86
C TYR A 83 1.08 5.23 -10.49
N ASP A 84 0.32 4.77 -11.46
CA ASP A 84 -1.07 4.31 -11.33
C ASP A 84 -1.19 2.80 -11.10
N LYS A 85 -0.05 2.10 -10.97
CA LYS A 85 0.01 0.65 -10.73
C LYS A 85 0.73 0.33 -9.45
N ILE A 86 0.32 -0.76 -8.82
CA ILE A 86 0.97 -1.32 -7.63
C ILE A 86 1.22 -2.81 -7.81
N PRO A 87 2.27 -3.35 -7.16
CA PRO A 87 2.55 -4.78 -7.24
C PRO A 87 1.44 -5.59 -6.57
N THR A 88 1.12 -6.73 -7.15
CA THR A 88 0.25 -7.73 -6.54
C THR A 88 1.05 -8.67 -5.67
N PHE A 89 0.42 -9.15 -4.60
CA PHE A 89 0.95 -10.24 -3.78
C PHE A 89 0.13 -11.50 -4.07
N ASP A 90 0.52 -12.19 -5.12
CA ASP A 90 -0.02 -13.49 -5.51
C ASP A 90 1.09 -14.39 -6.07
N LEU A 91 0.73 -15.64 -6.40
CA LEU A 91 1.70 -16.66 -6.86
C LEU A 91 2.37 -16.30 -8.20
N LEU A 92 1.76 -15.45 -9.00
CA LEU A 92 2.25 -15.09 -10.33
C LEU A 92 3.03 -13.78 -10.32
N GLY A 93 2.82 -12.95 -9.30
CA GLY A 93 3.32 -11.58 -9.24
C GLY A 93 2.77 -10.74 -10.39
N GLY A 94 2.68 -9.46 -10.24
CA GLY A 94 2.20 -8.60 -11.31
C GLY A 94 1.99 -7.17 -10.85
N LEU A 95 1.43 -6.37 -11.74
CA LEU A 95 1.04 -5.00 -11.46
C LEU A 95 -0.43 -4.84 -11.80
N ILE A 96 -1.18 -4.20 -10.92
CA ILE A 96 -2.56 -3.81 -11.18
C ILE A 96 -2.71 -2.29 -11.09
N ASP A 97 -3.74 -1.80 -11.78
CA ASP A 97 -4.09 -0.37 -11.71
C ASP A 97 -4.54 -0.02 -10.31
N CYS A 98 -4.01 1.09 -9.80
CA CYS A 98 -4.41 1.64 -8.52
C CYS A 98 -5.16 2.96 -8.78
N PRO A 99 -6.45 3.05 -8.46
CA PRO A 99 -7.20 4.29 -8.65
C PRO A 99 -6.55 5.45 -7.90
N THR A 100 -6.52 6.63 -8.51
CA THR A 100 -5.95 7.85 -7.91
C THR A 100 -6.65 8.23 -6.59
N THR A 101 -7.87 7.75 -6.38
CA THR A 101 -8.63 7.91 -5.13
C THR A 101 -8.08 7.06 -3.98
N VAL A 102 -7.32 6.00 -4.29
CA VAL A 102 -6.69 5.12 -3.29
C VAL A 102 -5.25 5.59 -3.08
N SER A 103 -5.06 6.50 -2.13
CA SER A 103 -3.72 6.99 -1.79
C SER A 103 -3.11 6.14 -0.67
N GLY A 104 -1.79 5.91 -0.73
CA GLY A 104 -1.04 5.20 0.31
C GLY A 104 -0.97 3.68 0.12
N ALA A 105 -1.65 3.12 -0.87
CA ALA A 105 -1.52 1.70 -1.18
C ALA A 105 -0.08 1.33 -1.49
N SER A 106 0.40 0.26 -0.86
CA SER A 106 1.76 -0.26 -1.02
C SER A 106 1.78 -1.51 -1.87
N ILE A 107 0.79 -2.36 -1.72
CA ILE A 107 0.58 -3.59 -2.50
C ILE A 107 -0.91 -3.83 -2.71
N ALA A 108 -1.22 -4.73 -3.66
CA ALA A 108 -2.53 -5.34 -3.79
C ALA A 108 -2.45 -6.82 -3.40
N VAL A 109 -3.41 -7.27 -2.62
CA VAL A 109 -3.51 -8.67 -2.18
C VAL A 109 -4.81 -9.26 -2.72
N LYS A 110 -4.70 -10.39 -3.41
CA LYS A 110 -5.89 -11.11 -3.89
C LYS A 110 -6.68 -11.69 -2.70
N ILE A 111 -7.98 -11.47 -2.70
CA ILE A 111 -8.89 -12.03 -1.70
C ILE A 111 -9.22 -13.45 -2.10
N ASN A 112 -8.73 -14.42 -1.33
CA ASN A 112 -8.83 -15.84 -1.68
C ASN A 112 -9.97 -16.57 -0.98
N ASP A 113 -10.63 -15.94 -0.02
CA ASP A 113 -11.73 -16.53 0.74
C ASP A 113 -13.00 -15.64 0.74
N THR A 114 -14.10 -16.17 1.22
CA THR A 114 -15.39 -15.49 1.30
C THR A 114 -15.65 -14.83 2.66
N SER A 115 -14.70 -14.90 3.57
CA SER A 115 -14.89 -14.47 4.98
C SER A 115 -15.27 -13.01 5.16
N MET A 116 -14.97 -12.18 4.17
CA MET A 116 -15.26 -10.75 4.20
C MET A 116 -16.41 -10.37 3.25
N GLU A 117 -17.10 -11.34 2.68
CA GLU A 117 -18.31 -11.10 1.88
C GLU A 117 -19.48 -10.66 2.79
N PRO A 118 -20.39 -9.84 2.28
CA PRO A 118 -20.45 -9.30 0.90
C PRO A 118 -19.56 -8.05 0.69
N LYS A 119 -18.88 -7.58 1.72
CA LYS A 119 -18.13 -6.32 1.69
C LYS A 119 -16.89 -6.40 0.81
N LEU A 120 -16.12 -7.46 0.92
CA LEU A 120 -14.97 -7.77 0.10
C LEU A 120 -15.23 -9.08 -0.61
N LYS A 121 -15.36 -9.03 -1.93
CA LYS A 121 -15.67 -10.23 -2.72
C LYS A 121 -14.40 -11.05 -2.97
N LYS A 122 -14.55 -12.38 -2.90
CA LYS A 122 -13.52 -13.31 -3.35
C LYS A 122 -13.07 -12.97 -4.79
N ASP A 123 -11.84 -13.28 -5.12
CA ASP A 123 -11.17 -13.05 -6.41
C ASP A 123 -11.04 -11.59 -6.84
N THR A 124 -11.30 -10.63 -5.95
CA THR A 124 -10.93 -9.22 -6.12
C THR A 124 -9.63 -8.93 -5.41
N TYR A 125 -9.07 -7.71 -5.60
CA TYR A 125 -7.87 -7.28 -4.91
C TYR A 125 -8.19 -6.23 -3.86
N ALA A 126 -7.59 -6.38 -2.68
CA ALA A 126 -7.55 -5.36 -1.64
C ALA A 126 -6.26 -4.58 -1.75
N TYR A 127 -6.34 -3.25 -1.77
CA TYR A 127 -5.20 -2.36 -1.69
C TYR A 127 -4.79 -2.18 -0.24
N ILE A 128 -3.54 -2.49 0.07
CA ILE A 128 -3.00 -2.50 1.42
C ILE A 128 -2.00 -1.36 1.61
N GLU A 129 -2.19 -0.56 2.62
CA GLU A 129 -1.21 0.41 3.10
C GLU A 129 -0.45 -0.20 4.29
N PHE A 130 0.89 -0.33 4.14
CA PHE A 130 1.73 -0.84 5.21
C PHE A 130 2.02 0.21 6.29
N ASN A 131 2.36 -0.25 7.49
CA ASN A 131 2.75 0.60 8.62
C ASN A 131 1.72 1.69 9.00
N THR A 132 0.46 1.48 8.68
CA THR A 132 -0.63 2.34 9.10
C THR A 132 -1.31 1.70 10.30
N PRO A 133 -1.43 2.41 11.42
CA PRO A 133 -2.15 1.90 12.58
C PRO A 133 -3.62 1.65 12.22
N LEU A 134 -4.17 0.59 12.80
CA LEU A 134 -5.58 0.25 12.65
C LEU A 134 -6.39 0.86 13.79
N ASP A 135 -7.45 1.53 13.43
CA ASP A 135 -8.49 1.94 14.37
C ASP A 135 -9.52 0.81 14.58
N ASN A 136 -10.31 0.93 15.66
CA ASN A 136 -11.37 -0.02 15.91
C ASN A 136 -12.37 -0.07 14.75
N ARG A 137 -12.63 -1.27 14.23
CA ARG A 137 -13.46 -1.59 13.06
C ARG A 137 -12.81 -1.36 11.69
N ASP A 138 -11.55 -1.00 11.63
CA ASP A 138 -10.81 -1.02 10.37
C ASP A 138 -10.68 -2.44 9.82
N ILE A 139 -10.54 -2.53 8.51
CA ILE A 139 -10.19 -3.79 7.86
C ILE A 139 -8.69 -3.80 7.63
N GLY A 140 -8.04 -4.86 8.08
CA GLY A 140 -6.61 -5.04 7.96
C GLY A 140 -6.23 -6.36 7.30
N LEU A 141 -5.01 -6.40 6.82
CA LEU A 141 -4.29 -7.62 6.47
C LEU A 141 -3.44 -8.04 7.66
N PHE A 142 -3.60 -9.27 8.08
CA PHE A 142 -2.94 -9.84 9.25
C PHE A 142 -2.16 -11.09 8.86
N SER A 143 -1.04 -11.33 9.53
CA SER A 143 -0.39 -12.63 9.59
C SER A 143 -0.75 -13.26 10.94
N TYR A 144 -1.39 -14.42 10.89
CA TYR A 144 -1.81 -15.18 12.07
C TYR A 144 -1.57 -16.67 11.84
N ASN A 145 -0.78 -17.31 12.70
CA ASN A 145 -0.39 -18.71 12.58
C ASN A 145 0.12 -19.06 11.17
N ASN A 146 1.05 -18.25 10.64
CA ASN A 146 1.65 -18.37 9.31
C ASN A 146 0.65 -18.29 8.12
N LYS A 147 -0.54 -17.73 8.35
CA LYS A 147 -1.54 -17.49 7.29
C LYS A 147 -1.84 -16.00 7.17
N LEU A 148 -2.00 -15.54 5.94
CA LEU A 148 -2.48 -14.18 5.68
C LEU A 148 -4.00 -14.18 5.70
N LEU A 149 -4.58 -13.27 6.48
CA LEU A 149 -6.01 -13.10 6.68
C LEU A 149 -6.40 -11.64 6.48
N ILE A 150 -7.51 -11.40 5.79
CA ILE A 150 -8.16 -10.09 5.78
C ILE A 150 -9.35 -10.18 6.72
N ARG A 151 -9.38 -9.33 7.74
CA ARG A 151 -10.43 -9.31 8.78
C ARG A 151 -10.71 -7.90 9.27
N LYS A 152 -11.84 -7.72 9.91
CA LYS A 152 -12.15 -6.51 10.67
C LYS A 152 -11.45 -6.55 12.03
N PHE A 153 -10.71 -5.50 12.35
CA PHE A 153 -10.00 -5.33 13.62
C PHE A 153 -10.94 -4.78 14.67
N ILE A 154 -11.23 -5.54 15.70
CA ILE A 154 -12.15 -5.15 16.77
C ILE A 154 -11.40 -5.08 18.08
N ILE A 155 -11.37 -3.89 18.68
CA ILE A 155 -10.81 -3.67 20.02
C ILE A 155 -11.93 -3.84 21.03
N ARG A 156 -11.72 -4.74 22.00
CA ARG A 156 -12.61 -4.99 23.14
C ARG A 156 -11.86 -4.73 24.45
N LYS A 157 -12.60 -4.69 25.58
CA LYS A 157 -12.00 -4.52 26.91
C LYS A 157 -11.08 -5.67 27.30
N ASP A 158 -11.36 -6.86 26.81
CA ASP A 158 -10.70 -8.13 27.09
C ASP A 158 -9.67 -8.54 26.03
N GLY A 159 -9.45 -7.72 25.02
CA GLY A 159 -8.45 -7.99 23.99
C GLY A 159 -8.87 -7.59 22.58
N VAL A 160 -8.18 -8.14 21.60
CA VAL A 160 -8.41 -7.88 20.19
C VAL A 160 -9.05 -9.08 19.53
N VAL A 161 -10.03 -8.82 18.67
CA VAL A 161 -10.77 -9.83 17.91
C VAL A 161 -10.66 -9.53 16.42
N LEU A 162 -10.28 -10.52 15.63
CA LEU A 162 -10.33 -10.46 14.18
C LEU A 162 -11.65 -11.06 13.71
N ARG A 163 -12.54 -10.20 13.23
CA ARG A 163 -13.90 -10.56 12.83
C ARG A 163 -14.04 -10.71 11.33
N ALA A 164 -14.71 -11.78 10.90
CA ALA A 164 -15.22 -11.93 9.57
C ALA A 164 -16.49 -11.06 9.34
N GLU A 165 -16.82 -10.71 8.12
CA GLU A 165 -18.13 -10.14 7.77
C GLU A 165 -19.16 -11.27 7.62
N ASP A 166 -18.75 -12.44 7.14
CA ASP A 166 -19.56 -13.63 7.10
C ASP A 166 -19.81 -14.17 8.52
N LYS A 167 -21.09 -14.27 8.90
CA LYS A 167 -21.50 -14.70 10.22
C LYS A 167 -21.30 -16.19 10.50
N GLU A 168 -21.12 -17.00 9.45
CA GLU A 168 -20.85 -18.43 9.58
C GLU A 168 -19.38 -18.70 9.95
N ILE A 169 -18.52 -17.73 9.74
CA ILE A 169 -17.09 -17.82 10.05
C ILE A 169 -16.83 -17.26 11.46
N PRO A 170 -16.26 -18.08 12.37
CA PRO A 170 -16.06 -17.68 13.75
C PRO A 170 -15.05 -16.52 13.86
N ASP A 171 -15.28 -15.65 14.84
CA ASP A 171 -14.33 -14.62 15.25
C ASP A 171 -13.05 -15.27 15.79
N ILE A 172 -11.88 -14.68 15.49
CA ILE A 172 -10.60 -15.09 16.05
C ILE A 172 -10.29 -14.14 17.22
N CYS A 173 -10.35 -14.65 18.45
CA CYS A 173 -9.89 -13.91 19.62
C CYS A 173 -8.37 -14.10 19.72
N LEU A 174 -7.61 -13.01 19.67
CA LEU A 174 -6.16 -13.07 19.72
C LEU A 174 -5.68 -13.38 21.14
N ASP A 175 -4.93 -14.46 21.31
CA ASP A 175 -4.17 -14.74 22.52
C ASP A 175 -2.82 -14.01 22.43
N PRO A 176 -2.35 -13.30 23.49
CA PRO A 176 -1.03 -12.70 23.53
C PRO A 176 0.14 -13.67 23.33
N LYS A 177 -0.10 -14.98 23.45
CA LYS A 177 0.89 -16.03 23.24
C LYS A 177 0.97 -16.51 21.79
N GLU A 178 0.00 -16.15 20.96
CA GLU A 178 -0.02 -16.57 19.56
C GLU A 178 0.77 -15.61 18.68
N GLU A 179 1.35 -16.14 17.63
CA GLU A 179 2.10 -15.36 16.65
C GLU A 179 1.14 -14.57 15.77
N PHE A 180 1.16 -13.26 15.94
CA PHE A 180 0.25 -12.33 15.27
C PHE A 180 1.00 -11.06 14.86
N TYR A 181 0.79 -10.64 13.60
CA TYR A 181 1.34 -9.40 13.06
C TYR A 181 0.30 -8.66 12.25
N ILE A 182 0.23 -7.34 12.44
CA ILE A 182 -0.52 -6.44 11.56
C ILE A 182 0.36 -6.13 10.36
N VAL A 183 -0.02 -6.61 9.19
CA VAL A 183 0.71 -6.37 7.94
C VAL A 183 0.38 -5.01 7.36
N GLY A 184 -0.90 -4.61 7.40
CA GLY A 184 -1.31 -3.30 6.94
C GLY A 184 -2.83 -3.10 6.95
N LYS A 185 -3.22 -1.88 6.59
CA LYS A 185 -4.62 -1.45 6.50
C LYS A 185 -5.15 -1.62 5.08
N VAL A 186 -6.36 -2.12 4.93
CA VAL A 186 -7.09 -2.09 3.65
C VAL A 186 -7.57 -0.68 3.40
N VAL A 187 -7.09 -0.05 2.33
CA VAL A 187 -7.39 1.34 1.96
C VAL A 187 -8.25 1.47 0.72
N GLY A 188 -8.53 0.37 0.04
CA GLY A 188 -9.38 0.33 -1.13
C GLY A 188 -9.54 -1.07 -1.69
N LEU A 189 -10.36 -1.18 -2.73
CA LEU A 189 -10.64 -2.43 -3.43
C LEU A 189 -10.52 -2.22 -4.93
N SER A 190 -9.99 -3.21 -5.64
CA SER A 190 -10.08 -3.27 -7.08
C SER A 190 -11.44 -3.83 -7.49
N LEU A 191 -12.12 -3.11 -8.37
CA LEU A 191 -13.35 -3.60 -9.01
C LEU A 191 -13.06 -4.42 -10.27
N ILE A 192 -11.79 -4.66 -10.58
CA ILE A 192 -11.39 -5.38 -11.78
C ILE A 192 -11.58 -6.87 -11.51
N HIS A 193 -12.63 -7.45 -12.10
CA HIS A 193 -12.65 -8.87 -12.39
C HIS A 193 -11.58 -9.07 -13.48
N ILE A 194 -10.49 -9.75 -13.17
CA ILE A 194 -9.54 -10.19 -14.20
C ILE A 194 -10.29 -11.22 -15.04
N SER A 195 -10.82 -10.78 -16.18
CA SER A 195 -11.14 -11.69 -17.28
C SER A 195 -9.82 -12.39 -17.61
N GLU A 196 -9.81 -13.73 -17.63
CA GLU A 196 -8.64 -14.50 -18.01
C GLU A 196 -8.01 -13.90 -19.28
N PRO A 197 -6.69 -13.81 -19.36
CA PRO A 197 -6.03 -13.38 -20.60
C PRO A 197 -6.53 -14.33 -21.71
N THR A 198 -7.23 -13.76 -22.67
CA THR A 198 -7.63 -14.48 -23.89
C THR A 198 -6.37 -15.09 -24.47
N ARG A 199 -6.29 -16.43 -24.45
CA ARG A 199 -5.22 -17.17 -25.13
C ARG A 199 -5.15 -16.66 -26.57
N PRO A 200 -3.96 -16.32 -27.09
CA PRO A 200 -3.84 -16.01 -28.50
C PRO A 200 -4.32 -17.22 -29.28
N ILE A 201 -5.30 -16.99 -30.16
CA ILE A 201 -5.77 -18.01 -31.10
C ILE A 201 -4.59 -18.30 -32.01
N SER A 202 -4.06 -19.50 -31.90
CA SER A 202 -3.07 -20.03 -32.83
C SER A 202 -3.74 -20.14 -34.20
N ILE A 203 -3.41 -19.26 -35.13
CA ILE A 203 -3.81 -19.37 -36.53
C ILE A 203 -2.84 -20.36 -37.15
N SER A 204 -3.36 -21.52 -37.52
CA SER A 204 -2.68 -22.51 -38.34
C SER A 204 -2.65 -22.05 -39.79
#